data_d68f2ec8c91ccf4c2b99bd702ba039b4
#
_entry.id   d68f2ec8c91ccf4c2b99bd702ba039b4
#
_cell.length_a   1.000
_cell.length_b   1.000
_cell.length_c   1.000
_cell.angle_alpha   90.00
_cell.angle_beta   90.00
_cell.angle_gamma   90.00
#
_symmetry.space_group_name_H-M   'P 1'
#
loop_
_entity.id
_entity.type
_entity.pdbx_description
1 polymer ?
#
loop_
_entity_poly.entity_id
_entity_poly.type
_entity_poly.pdbx_seq_one_letter_code
_entity_poly.pdbx_strand_id
1 'polypeptide(L)'
;FLMVVEQLKERLGANAVPIQLAIGAEDEFKGVIDLVRMKAIMWNEEDQGMTYELEDIPADMQDEADQFHEELVEAAAEADDDLMEKYLEQGQLSIEEVKAGLRKATLANQIVLVHAGSAFKNKGVQAVLDSVVEYMPSPIEVKAIEGTLDDGKGTLATREADDSAPFAALAFKIATDPFVGTLTFMRVYSGVLKSGDHVFNSVKGKRERVGRMVQMHANDREEIKEVRAGDIAAAIGLKDVTTGDTLCSVENKIVLERMEFPEPVISVAVEPRSVPDQEKMGVALGKLAQEDPSFRVRTDEETGQTIIAGMGELHLDIIVDRMRREFSVEANIGKPRVAYREKIRATVDANHKFVRQ
;
A
#
# COMPACT_ATOMS: atom_id res chain seq x y z
N PHE A 1 0.00 -13.62 -22.18
CA PHE A 1 1.10 -13.25 -21.30
C PHE A 1 2.01 -12.22 -21.97
N LEU A 2 2.68 -12.53 -23.10
CA LEU A 2 3.65 -11.65 -23.77
C LEU A 2 3.07 -10.30 -24.19
N MET A 3 1.81 -10.24 -24.63
CA MET A 3 1.11 -8.97 -24.92
C MET A 3 1.09 -8.03 -23.68
N VAL A 4 0.95 -8.58 -22.48
CA VAL A 4 0.98 -7.78 -21.25
C VAL A 4 2.40 -7.30 -20.96
N VAL A 5 3.42 -8.14 -21.18
CA VAL A 5 4.83 -7.73 -21.06
C VAL A 5 5.13 -6.55 -21.97
N GLU A 6 4.67 -6.61 -23.23
CA GLU A 6 4.86 -5.51 -24.17
C GLU A 6 4.11 -4.23 -23.74
N GLN A 7 2.89 -4.37 -23.20
CA GLN A 7 2.17 -3.23 -22.64
C GLN A 7 2.86 -2.59 -21.43
N LEU A 8 3.57 -3.38 -20.61
CA LEU A 8 4.38 -2.83 -19.51
C LEU A 8 5.52 -1.96 -20.06
N LYS A 9 6.17 -2.39 -21.17
CA LYS A 9 7.20 -1.61 -21.85
C LYS A 9 6.63 -0.35 -22.51
N GLU A 10 5.60 -0.49 -23.34
CA GLU A 10 5.06 0.61 -24.14
C GLU A 10 4.30 1.67 -23.32
N ARG A 11 3.45 1.24 -22.37
CA ARG A 11 2.55 2.15 -21.65
C ARG A 11 3.13 2.69 -20.35
N LEU A 12 3.97 1.91 -19.68
CA LEU A 12 4.55 2.28 -18.39
C LEU A 12 6.04 2.66 -18.49
N GLY A 13 6.69 2.43 -19.65
CA GLY A 13 8.12 2.66 -19.82
C GLY A 13 8.98 1.74 -18.94
N ALA A 14 8.42 0.61 -18.47
CA ALA A 14 9.13 -0.33 -17.63
C ALA A 14 10.03 -1.24 -18.46
N ASN A 15 11.27 -1.47 -18.01
CA ASN A 15 12.12 -2.51 -18.61
C ASN A 15 11.68 -3.88 -18.09
N ALA A 16 10.58 -4.39 -18.66
CA ALA A 16 9.95 -5.64 -18.26
C ALA A 16 10.69 -6.84 -18.88
N VAL A 17 11.22 -7.70 -18.02
CA VAL A 17 11.98 -8.90 -18.41
C VAL A 17 11.21 -10.15 -17.94
N PRO A 18 10.70 -10.97 -18.86
CA PRO A 18 10.08 -12.23 -18.49
C PRO A 18 11.10 -13.18 -17.88
N ILE A 19 10.81 -13.72 -16.69
CA ILE A 19 11.61 -14.78 -16.07
C ILE A 19 10.98 -16.16 -16.30
N GLN A 20 9.76 -16.16 -16.85
CA GLN A 20 8.99 -17.35 -17.15
C GLN A 20 8.18 -17.14 -18.43
N LEU A 21 7.91 -18.23 -19.14
CA LEU A 21 6.91 -18.28 -20.20
C LEU A 21 5.72 -19.15 -19.78
N ALA A 22 4.52 -18.79 -20.22
CA ALA A 22 3.32 -19.55 -19.89
C ALA A 22 3.15 -20.76 -20.82
N ILE A 23 2.87 -21.93 -20.26
CA ILE A 23 2.48 -23.14 -21.01
C ILE A 23 0.94 -23.21 -21.02
N GLY A 24 0.36 -22.87 -22.17
CA GLY A 24 -1.08 -22.73 -22.34
C GLY A 24 -1.62 -21.37 -21.86
N ALA A 25 -2.91 -21.17 -22.01
CA ALA A 25 -3.61 -19.94 -21.64
C ALA A 25 -5.00 -20.23 -21.10
N GLU A 26 -5.54 -19.34 -20.27
CA GLU A 26 -6.90 -19.42 -19.70
C GLU A 26 -7.17 -20.77 -19.02
N ASP A 27 -8.15 -21.53 -19.51
CA ASP A 27 -8.49 -22.84 -18.96
C ASP A 27 -7.44 -23.91 -19.26
N GLU A 28 -6.68 -23.73 -20.33
CA GLU A 28 -5.61 -24.63 -20.75
C GLU A 28 -4.22 -24.28 -20.13
N PHE A 29 -4.17 -23.34 -19.21
CA PHE A 29 -2.93 -23.02 -18.50
C PHE A 29 -2.50 -24.18 -17.62
N LYS A 30 -1.39 -24.84 -17.99
CA LYS A 30 -0.86 -26.06 -17.36
C LYS A 30 0.33 -25.77 -16.46
N GLY A 31 1.21 -24.88 -16.87
CA GLY A 31 2.47 -24.64 -16.19
C GLY A 31 3.22 -23.44 -16.76
N VAL A 32 4.48 -23.33 -16.38
CA VAL A 32 5.39 -22.30 -16.88
C VAL A 32 6.73 -22.92 -17.25
N ILE A 33 7.46 -22.26 -18.16
CA ILE A 33 8.88 -22.50 -18.40
C ILE A 33 9.66 -21.55 -17.50
N ASP A 34 10.51 -22.08 -16.64
CA ASP A 34 11.51 -21.32 -15.88
C ASP A 34 12.69 -21.03 -16.80
N LEU A 35 12.82 -19.77 -17.21
CA LEU A 35 13.87 -19.35 -18.15
C LEU A 35 15.26 -19.31 -17.51
N VAL A 36 15.39 -19.27 -16.20
CA VAL A 36 16.68 -19.32 -15.52
C VAL A 36 17.23 -20.74 -15.52
N ARG A 37 16.36 -21.74 -15.26
CA ARG A 37 16.75 -23.17 -15.17
C ARG A 37 16.57 -23.93 -16.47
N MET A 38 15.86 -23.34 -17.43
CA MET A 38 15.46 -23.99 -18.69
C MET A 38 14.74 -25.31 -18.46
N LYS A 39 13.69 -25.26 -17.65
CA LYS A 39 12.81 -26.40 -17.30
C LYS A 39 11.37 -25.94 -17.26
N ALA A 40 10.46 -26.84 -17.61
CA ALA A 40 9.04 -26.65 -17.41
C ALA A 40 8.67 -27.00 -15.94
N ILE A 41 7.84 -26.14 -15.32
CA ILE A 41 7.22 -26.39 -14.01
C ILE A 41 5.75 -26.70 -14.26
N MET A 42 5.35 -27.93 -14.00
CA MET A 42 3.99 -28.43 -14.22
C MET A 42 3.32 -28.68 -12.88
N TRP A 43 2.20 -28.00 -12.61
CA TRP A 43 1.45 -28.16 -11.35
C TRP A 43 0.47 -29.33 -11.44
N ASN A 44 0.38 -30.09 -10.34
CA ASN A 44 -0.57 -31.18 -10.22
C ASN A 44 -1.97 -30.60 -9.97
N GLU A 45 -2.95 -30.97 -10.82
CA GLU A 45 -4.32 -30.51 -10.69
C GLU A 45 -5.10 -31.28 -9.62
N GLU A 46 -4.71 -32.52 -9.32
CA GLU A 46 -5.38 -33.37 -8.34
C GLU A 46 -5.25 -32.85 -6.91
N ASP A 47 -4.15 -32.17 -6.60
CA ASP A 47 -3.90 -31.56 -5.28
C ASP A 47 -4.10 -30.03 -5.26
N GLN A 48 -4.78 -29.50 -6.26
CA GLN A 48 -5.04 -28.06 -6.38
C GLN A 48 -3.78 -27.20 -6.46
N GLY A 49 -2.75 -27.68 -7.15
CA GLY A 49 -1.49 -26.97 -7.36
C GLY A 49 -0.57 -26.89 -6.14
N MET A 50 -0.75 -27.75 -5.15
CA MET A 50 0.14 -27.81 -3.99
C MET A 50 1.50 -28.41 -4.33
N THR A 51 1.55 -29.35 -5.26
CA THR A 51 2.79 -29.96 -5.74
C THR A 51 3.00 -29.66 -7.23
N TYR A 52 4.26 -29.70 -7.63
CA TYR A 52 4.67 -29.53 -9.02
C TYR A 52 5.83 -30.47 -9.36
N GLU A 53 5.98 -30.74 -10.65
CA GLU A 53 7.08 -31.51 -11.21
C GLU A 53 7.91 -30.65 -12.16
N LEU A 54 9.21 -30.94 -12.24
CA LEU A 54 10.11 -30.34 -13.21
C LEU A 54 10.24 -31.26 -14.40
N GLU A 55 9.85 -30.79 -15.56
CA GLU A 55 9.88 -31.52 -16.80
C GLU A 55 10.79 -30.85 -17.84
N ASP A 56 11.04 -31.53 -18.93
CA ASP A 56 11.68 -30.91 -20.09
C ASP A 56 10.72 -29.94 -20.77
N ILE A 57 11.29 -28.90 -21.39
CA ILE A 57 10.51 -27.90 -22.12
C ILE A 57 9.80 -28.59 -23.28
N PRO A 58 8.51 -28.32 -23.51
CA PRO A 58 7.79 -28.82 -24.67
C PRO A 58 8.53 -28.47 -25.97
N ALA A 59 8.67 -29.45 -26.88
CA ALA A 59 9.49 -29.32 -28.07
C ALA A 59 9.04 -28.18 -29.02
N ASP A 60 7.74 -27.85 -28.98
CA ASP A 60 7.14 -26.75 -29.77
C ASP A 60 7.37 -25.37 -29.13
N MET A 61 7.87 -25.31 -27.91
CA MET A 61 8.20 -24.07 -27.21
C MET A 61 9.71 -23.88 -26.98
N GLN A 62 10.55 -24.83 -27.42
CA GLN A 62 12.00 -24.79 -27.17
C GLN A 62 12.65 -23.56 -27.79
N ASP A 63 12.38 -23.27 -29.05
CA ASP A 63 13.00 -22.13 -29.77
C ASP A 63 12.61 -20.78 -29.11
N GLU A 64 11.36 -20.64 -28.69
CA GLU A 64 10.88 -19.44 -27.98
C GLU A 64 11.55 -19.33 -26.60
N ALA A 65 11.65 -20.44 -25.87
CA ALA A 65 12.33 -20.46 -24.57
C ALA A 65 13.81 -20.12 -24.68
N ASP A 66 14.50 -20.62 -25.69
CA ASP A 66 15.92 -20.33 -25.93
C ASP A 66 16.12 -18.83 -26.23
N GLN A 67 15.26 -18.23 -27.06
CA GLN A 67 15.29 -16.79 -27.32
C GLN A 67 15.10 -15.95 -26.05
N PHE A 68 14.06 -16.23 -25.28
CA PHE A 68 13.80 -15.46 -24.05
C PHE A 68 14.83 -15.74 -22.95
N HIS A 69 15.44 -16.93 -22.92
CA HIS A 69 16.57 -17.22 -22.06
C HIS A 69 17.77 -16.33 -22.39
N GLU A 70 18.11 -16.19 -23.69
CA GLU A 70 19.19 -15.31 -24.13
C GLU A 70 18.94 -13.87 -23.72
N GLU A 71 17.75 -13.32 -23.99
CA GLU A 71 17.35 -11.98 -23.56
C GLU A 71 17.45 -11.80 -22.02
N LEU A 72 17.06 -12.82 -21.23
CA LEU A 72 17.16 -12.82 -19.77
C LEU A 72 18.63 -12.81 -19.30
N VAL A 73 19.49 -13.61 -19.92
CA VAL A 73 20.93 -13.67 -19.59
C VAL A 73 21.63 -12.36 -19.94
N GLU A 74 21.29 -11.75 -21.09
CA GLU A 74 21.78 -10.42 -21.44
C GLU A 74 21.38 -9.37 -20.39
N ALA A 75 20.11 -9.33 -19.99
CA ALA A 75 19.65 -8.41 -18.96
C ALA A 75 20.33 -8.63 -17.59
N ALA A 76 20.69 -9.87 -17.27
CA ALA A 76 21.49 -10.18 -16.08
C ALA A 76 22.94 -9.70 -16.20
N ALA A 77 23.55 -9.89 -17.38
CA ALA A 77 24.93 -9.49 -17.65
C ALA A 77 25.10 -7.96 -17.64
N GLU A 78 24.14 -7.21 -18.17
CA GLU A 78 24.16 -5.73 -18.20
C GLU A 78 24.22 -5.08 -16.80
N ALA A 79 23.83 -5.82 -15.75
CA ALA A 79 23.86 -5.32 -14.37
C ALA A 79 25.27 -5.22 -13.76
N ASP A 80 26.27 -5.85 -14.37
CA ASP A 80 27.60 -6.00 -13.79
C ASP A 80 28.66 -6.16 -14.87
N ASP A 81 29.70 -5.31 -14.83
CA ASP A 81 30.77 -5.31 -15.84
C ASP A 81 31.51 -6.65 -15.92
N ASP A 82 31.75 -7.32 -14.76
CA ASP A 82 32.44 -8.61 -14.71
C ASP A 82 31.57 -9.72 -15.33
N LEU A 83 30.25 -9.68 -15.11
CA LEU A 83 29.31 -10.62 -15.73
C LEU A 83 29.20 -10.39 -17.24
N MET A 84 29.23 -9.15 -17.67
CA MET A 84 29.19 -8.80 -19.08
C MET A 84 30.45 -9.26 -19.79
N GLU A 85 31.64 -9.01 -19.23
CA GLU A 85 32.91 -9.49 -19.78
C GLU A 85 32.91 -11.02 -19.95
N LYS A 86 32.50 -11.73 -18.89
CA LYS A 86 32.39 -13.19 -18.90
C LYS A 86 31.39 -13.69 -19.95
N TYR A 87 30.24 -13.08 -20.06
CA TYR A 87 29.25 -13.44 -21.07
C TYR A 87 29.76 -13.26 -22.50
N LEU A 88 30.45 -12.14 -22.76
CA LEU A 88 31.07 -11.88 -24.08
C LEU A 88 32.19 -12.86 -24.42
N GLU A 89 32.96 -13.31 -23.40
CA GLU A 89 34.05 -14.26 -23.62
C GLU A 89 33.59 -15.72 -23.76
N GLN A 90 32.61 -16.13 -22.97
CA GLN A 90 32.18 -17.54 -22.83
C GLN A 90 30.85 -17.85 -23.51
N GLY A 91 30.06 -16.83 -23.83
CA GLY A 91 28.73 -16.97 -24.41
C GLY A 91 27.66 -17.54 -23.47
N GLN A 92 27.98 -17.70 -22.18
CA GLN A 92 27.06 -18.25 -21.19
C GLN A 92 27.42 -17.80 -19.76
N LEU A 93 26.41 -17.78 -18.89
CA LEU A 93 26.55 -17.59 -17.44
C LEU A 93 25.96 -18.80 -16.70
N SER A 94 26.45 -19.09 -15.51
CA SER A 94 25.83 -20.10 -14.63
C SER A 94 24.49 -19.59 -14.08
N ILE A 95 23.64 -20.48 -13.60
CA ILE A 95 22.35 -20.14 -12.98
C ILE A 95 22.55 -19.16 -11.82
N GLU A 96 23.58 -19.36 -11.00
CA GLU A 96 23.90 -18.50 -9.86
C GLU A 96 24.30 -17.09 -10.31
N GLU A 97 25.05 -16.97 -11.39
CA GLU A 97 25.46 -15.70 -11.96
C GLU A 97 24.28 -14.96 -12.60
N VAL A 98 23.44 -15.67 -13.34
CA VAL A 98 22.19 -15.08 -13.87
C VAL A 98 21.34 -14.55 -12.73
N LYS A 99 21.13 -15.35 -11.67
CA LYS A 99 20.37 -14.91 -10.48
C LYS A 99 21.00 -13.68 -9.82
N ALA A 100 22.31 -13.66 -9.65
CA ALA A 100 23.02 -12.52 -9.05
C ALA A 100 22.88 -11.25 -9.89
N GLY A 101 23.01 -11.35 -11.20
CA GLY A 101 22.82 -10.24 -12.14
C GLY A 101 21.39 -9.71 -12.13
N LEU A 102 20.39 -10.59 -12.25
CA LEU A 102 18.98 -10.22 -12.17
C LEU A 102 18.62 -9.54 -10.84
N ARG A 103 19.15 -10.06 -9.72
CA ARG A 103 18.96 -9.43 -8.40
C ARG A 103 19.56 -8.02 -8.38
N LYS A 104 20.79 -7.85 -8.84
CA LYS A 104 21.47 -6.55 -8.88
C LYS A 104 20.69 -5.55 -9.73
N ALA A 105 20.25 -5.94 -10.92
CA ALA A 105 19.43 -5.10 -11.79
C ALA A 105 18.08 -4.73 -11.18
N THR A 106 17.41 -5.69 -10.49
CA THR A 106 16.13 -5.48 -9.80
C THR A 106 16.30 -4.51 -8.63
N LEU A 107 17.32 -4.68 -7.79
CA LEU A 107 17.61 -3.79 -6.66
C LEU A 107 17.95 -2.36 -7.11
N ALA A 108 18.57 -2.22 -8.28
CA ALA A 108 18.88 -0.94 -8.91
C ALA A 108 17.68 -0.32 -9.66
N ASN A 109 16.50 -0.99 -9.68
CA ASN A 109 15.33 -0.61 -10.49
C ASN A 109 15.61 -0.47 -12.00
N GLN A 110 16.56 -1.22 -12.52
CA GLN A 110 16.89 -1.24 -13.94
C GLN A 110 15.97 -2.14 -14.75
N ILE A 111 15.48 -3.23 -14.11
CA ILE A 111 14.56 -4.19 -14.71
C ILE A 111 13.37 -4.47 -13.78
N VAL A 112 12.28 -4.96 -14.37
CA VAL A 112 11.12 -5.50 -13.66
C VAL A 112 10.91 -6.94 -14.12
N LEU A 113 11.13 -7.91 -13.22
CA LEU A 113 10.92 -9.32 -13.51
C LEU A 113 9.43 -9.65 -13.62
N VAL A 114 9.04 -10.33 -14.68
CA VAL A 114 7.65 -10.65 -14.97
C VAL A 114 7.42 -12.16 -14.91
N HIS A 115 6.45 -12.55 -14.09
CA HIS A 115 6.03 -13.93 -13.89
C HIS A 115 4.71 -14.24 -14.58
N ALA A 116 4.49 -15.51 -14.88
CA ALA A 116 3.22 -16.04 -15.33
C ALA A 116 2.63 -16.97 -14.27
N GLY A 117 1.31 -16.92 -14.08
CA GLY A 117 0.64 -17.80 -13.11
C GLY A 117 -0.87 -17.61 -13.07
N SER A 118 -1.53 -18.49 -12.31
CA SER A 118 -2.95 -18.44 -12.01
C SER A 118 -3.17 -18.61 -10.51
N ALA A 119 -3.32 -17.49 -9.79
CA ALA A 119 -3.54 -17.50 -8.35
C ALA A 119 -4.80 -18.31 -7.96
N PHE A 120 -5.87 -18.19 -8.74
CA PHE A 120 -7.12 -18.93 -8.51
C PHE A 120 -6.94 -20.45 -8.61
N LYS A 121 -6.09 -20.92 -9.54
CA LYS A 121 -5.74 -22.35 -9.70
C LYS A 121 -4.51 -22.75 -8.85
N ASN A 122 -3.96 -21.83 -8.04
CA ASN A 122 -2.74 -22.02 -7.25
C ASN A 122 -1.52 -22.49 -8.09
N LYS A 123 -1.45 -22.09 -9.36
CA LYS A 123 -0.34 -22.40 -10.27
C LYS A 123 0.60 -21.19 -10.37
N GLY A 124 1.88 -21.37 -10.08
CA GLY A 124 2.89 -20.32 -10.14
C GLY A 124 3.09 -19.53 -8.84
N VAL A 125 2.27 -19.72 -7.82
CA VAL A 125 2.36 -18.95 -6.55
C VAL A 125 3.68 -19.21 -5.83
N GLN A 126 4.11 -20.48 -5.74
CA GLN A 126 5.38 -20.85 -5.10
C GLN A 126 6.57 -20.18 -5.81
N ALA A 127 6.58 -20.20 -7.15
CA ALA A 127 7.66 -19.58 -7.94
C ALA A 127 7.72 -18.05 -7.75
N VAL A 128 6.58 -17.38 -7.59
CA VAL A 128 6.55 -15.94 -7.26
C VAL A 128 7.10 -15.68 -5.86
N LEU A 129 6.72 -16.50 -4.87
CA LEU A 129 7.24 -16.35 -3.50
C LEU A 129 8.75 -16.61 -3.44
N ASP A 130 9.25 -17.63 -4.15
CA ASP A 130 10.70 -17.89 -4.26
C ASP A 130 11.42 -16.68 -4.89
N SER A 131 10.85 -16.10 -5.95
CA SER A 131 11.41 -14.92 -6.60
C SER A 131 11.39 -13.66 -5.71
N VAL A 132 10.39 -13.49 -4.86
CA VAL A 132 10.42 -12.43 -3.84
C VAL A 132 11.64 -12.59 -2.92
N VAL A 133 11.94 -13.81 -2.48
CA VAL A 133 13.11 -14.09 -1.63
C VAL A 133 14.41 -13.92 -2.40
N GLU A 134 14.45 -14.38 -3.68
CA GLU A 134 15.67 -14.39 -4.50
C GLU A 134 16.02 -12.98 -5.03
N TYR A 135 15.05 -12.15 -5.41
CA TYR A 135 15.31 -10.92 -6.17
C TYR A 135 14.91 -9.62 -5.46
N MET A 136 14.00 -9.65 -4.48
CA MET A 136 13.59 -8.42 -3.79
C MET A 136 14.53 -8.08 -2.62
N PRO A 137 14.68 -6.79 -2.28
CA PRO A 137 15.54 -6.38 -1.19
C PRO A 137 14.93 -6.74 0.18
N SER A 138 15.78 -7.19 1.08
CA SER A 138 15.45 -7.24 2.51
C SER A 138 15.54 -5.83 3.14
N PRO A 139 14.95 -5.60 4.33
CA PRO A 139 15.01 -4.30 5.00
C PRO A 139 16.42 -3.77 5.26
N ILE A 140 17.41 -4.64 5.42
CA ILE A 140 18.81 -4.24 5.65
C ILE A 140 19.57 -3.89 4.35
N GLU A 141 19.03 -4.20 3.19
CA GLU A 141 19.62 -3.91 1.88
C GLU A 141 19.08 -2.61 1.27
N VAL A 142 18.01 -2.03 1.83
CA VAL A 142 17.48 -0.74 1.38
C VAL A 142 18.14 0.40 2.15
N LYS A 143 18.21 1.57 1.48
CA LYS A 143 18.74 2.79 2.10
C LYS A 143 17.97 3.09 3.40
N ALA A 144 18.72 3.50 4.45
CA ALA A 144 18.14 3.94 5.71
C ALA A 144 17.13 5.07 5.49
N ILE A 145 16.02 5.02 6.22
CA ILE A 145 15.00 6.06 6.11
C ILE A 145 15.49 7.37 6.71
N GLU A 146 15.23 8.47 6.01
CA GLU A 146 15.54 9.83 6.46
C GLU A 146 14.38 10.42 7.26
N GLY A 147 14.68 11.30 8.17
CA GLY A 147 13.70 12.01 8.98
C GLY A 147 14.30 13.27 9.60
N THR A 148 13.47 14.04 10.28
CA THR A 148 13.85 15.28 10.93
C THR A 148 13.75 15.14 12.45
N LEU A 149 14.78 15.50 13.17
CA LEU A 149 14.77 15.49 14.64
C LEU A 149 13.83 16.59 15.20
N ASP A 150 13.23 16.30 16.35
CA ASP A 150 12.41 17.26 17.10
C ASP A 150 13.30 18.19 17.96
N ASP A 151 14.24 18.89 17.31
CA ASP A 151 15.22 19.80 17.93
C ASP A 151 14.95 21.28 17.65
N GLY A 152 13.86 21.58 16.93
CA GLY A 152 13.50 22.92 16.50
C GLY A 152 14.43 23.54 15.43
N LYS A 153 15.44 22.80 14.97
CA LYS A 153 16.42 23.23 13.95
C LYS A 153 16.21 22.53 12.59
N GLY A 154 15.39 21.48 12.57
CA GLY A 154 15.18 20.68 11.36
C GLY A 154 16.38 19.81 11.00
N THR A 155 17.14 19.34 11.98
CA THR A 155 18.31 18.49 11.76
C THR A 155 17.89 17.16 11.14
N LEU A 156 18.48 16.82 9.99
CA LEU A 156 18.26 15.54 9.33
C LEU A 156 18.95 14.41 10.10
N ALA A 157 18.28 13.29 10.20
CA ALA A 157 18.80 12.06 10.79
C ALA A 157 18.27 10.86 10.03
N THR A 158 19.02 9.76 10.08
CA THR A 158 18.63 8.49 9.45
C THR A 158 18.25 7.45 10.50
N ARG A 159 17.47 6.45 10.09
CA ARG A 159 17.18 5.24 10.86
C ARG A 159 17.46 4.04 9.99
N GLU A 160 18.44 3.26 10.38
CA GLU A 160 18.79 2.00 9.75
C GLU A 160 17.90 0.88 10.28
N ALA A 161 17.71 -0.18 9.48
CA ALA A 161 16.95 -1.35 9.89
C ALA A 161 17.77 -2.20 10.88
N ASP A 162 17.87 -1.75 12.11
CA ASP A 162 18.61 -2.36 13.22
C ASP A 162 17.72 -2.41 14.47
N ASP A 163 17.58 -3.60 15.06
CA ASP A 163 16.81 -3.83 16.28
C ASP A 163 17.38 -3.10 17.50
N SER A 164 18.69 -2.82 17.50
CA SER A 164 19.37 -2.09 18.59
C SER A 164 19.22 -0.58 18.51
N ALA A 165 18.77 -0.08 17.37
CA ALA A 165 18.55 1.34 17.14
C ALA A 165 17.29 1.85 17.88
N PRO A 166 17.16 3.17 18.12
CA PRO A 166 15.95 3.75 18.68
C PRO A 166 14.72 3.43 17.80
N PHE A 167 13.62 3.03 18.42
CA PHE A 167 12.39 2.68 17.71
C PHE A 167 11.87 3.85 16.87
N ALA A 168 11.55 3.57 15.61
CA ALA A 168 10.83 4.45 14.70
C ALA A 168 9.99 3.65 13.70
N ALA A 169 8.74 4.06 13.54
CA ALA A 169 7.77 3.44 12.64
C ALA A 169 6.87 4.51 11.98
N LEU A 170 6.36 4.19 10.81
CA LEU A 170 5.38 5.00 10.10
C LEU A 170 4.02 4.31 10.13
N ALA A 171 3.00 4.99 10.63
CA ALA A 171 1.61 4.58 10.52
C ALA A 171 1.12 4.87 9.10
N PHE A 172 1.15 3.88 8.22
CA PHE A 172 0.87 4.09 6.79
C PHE A 172 -0.58 3.82 6.38
N LYS A 173 -1.37 3.19 7.25
CA LYS A 173 -2.79 2.91 7.00
C LYS A 173 -3.56 2.78 8.31
N ILE A 174 -4.74 3.37 8.34
CA ILE A 174 -5.73 3.15 9.39
C ILE A 174 -6.89 2.36 8.80
N ALA A 175 -7.41 1.39 9.53
CA ALA A 175 -8.60 0.64 9.15
C ALA A 175 -9.51 0.46 10.36
N THR A 176 -10.82 0.46 10.14
CA THR A 176 -11.81 0.15 11.17
C THR A 176 -12.22 -1.31 11.08
N ASP A 177 -12.03 -2.03 12.17
CA ASP A 177 -12.46 -3.42 12.29
C ASP A 177 -13.70 -3.47 13.21
N PRO A 178 -14.76 -4.20 12.82
CA PRO A 178 -16.01 -4.23 13.61
C PRO A 178 -15.85 -4.89 14.99
N PHE A 179 -14.82 -5.70 15.21
CA PHE A 179 -14.62 -6.47 16.45
C PHE A 179 -13.58 -5.85 17.39
N VAL A 180 -12.50 -5.31 16.84
CA VAL A 180 -11.38 -4.79 17.65
C VAL A 180 -11.24 -3.27 17.59
N GLY A 181 -12.04 -2.61 16.76
CA GLY A 181 -12.03 -1.16 16.60
C GLY A 181 -10.97 -0.71 15.61
N THR A 182 -10.21 0.33 15.94
CA THR A 182 -9.22 0.90 15.03
C THR A 182 -7.94 0.06 14.98
N LEU A 183 -7.54 -0.33 13.79
CA LEU A 183 -6.27 -0.96 13.45
C LEU A 183 -5.35 0.10 12.84
N THR A 184 -4.21 0.32 13.46
CA THR A 184 -3.15 1.19 12.93
C THR A 184 -2.05 0.32 12.34
N PHE A 185 -2.01 0.21 11.01
CA PHE A 185 -0.94 -0.50 10.31
C PHE A 185 0.31 0.37 10.31
N MET A 186 1.41 -0.20 10.77
CA MET A 186 2.69 0.48 10.85
C MET A 186 3.81 -0.37 10.25
N ARG A 187 4.74 0.29 9.56
CA ARG A 187 6.02 -0.27 9.18
C ARG A 187 7.08 0.19 10.17
N VAL A 188 7.76 -0.76 10.77
CA VAL A 188 8.89 -0.50 11.67
C VAL A 188 10.15 -0.32 10.83
N TYR A 189 10.81 0.82 10.96
CA TYR A 189 12.06 1.11 10.26
C TYR A 189 13.29 0.84 11.11
N SER A 190 13.19 1.02 12.44
CA SER A 190 14.28 0.77 13.38
C SER A 190 13.77 0.36 14.74
N GLY A 191 14.59 -0.34 15.50
CA GLY A 191 14.32 -0.75 16.87
C GLY A 191 13.29 -1.85 17.00
N VAL A 192 12.90 -2.11 18.24
CA VAL A 192 11.90 -3.12 18.64
C VAL A 192 10.81 -2.45 19.46
N LEU A 193 9.57 -2.82 19.21
CA LEU A 193 8.40 -2.39 19.97
C LEU A 193 7.70 -3.62 20.57
N LYS A 194 7.37 -3.55 21.85
CA LYS A 194 6.64 -4.62 22.55
C LYS A 194 5.22 -4.19 22.92
N SER A 195 4.32 -5.16 22.98
CA SER A 195 2.98 -4.93 23.49
C SER A 195 3.03 -4.36 24.91
N GLY A 196 2.30 -3.28 25.15
CA GLY A 196 2.28 -2.55 26.42
C GLY A 196 3.22 -1.35 26.48
N ASP A 197 4.16 -1.22 25.56
CA ASP A 197 5.10 -0.11 25.50
C ASP A 197 4.41 1.22 25.16
N HIS A 198 5.14 2.30 25.42
CA HIS A 198 4.72 3.65 25.05
C HIS A 198 5.54 4.14 23.87
N VAL A 199 4.85 4.74 22.92
CA VAL A 199 5.43 5.43 21.76
C VAL A 199 5.09 6.91 21.80
N PHE A 200 5.86 7.70 21.11
CA PHE A 200 5.62 9.13 20.92
C PHE A 200 5.18 9.36 19.46
N ASN A 201 3.99 9.94 19.28
CA ASN A 201 3.54 10.44 17.98
C ASN A 201 4.18 11.82 17.78
N SER A 202 5.26 11.87 16.99
CA SER A 202 6.05 13.09 16.80
C SER A 202 5.36 14.14 15.92
N VAL A 203 4.38 13.74 15.12
CA VAL A 203 3.58 14.66 14.31
C VAL A 203 2.58 15.44 15.17
N LYS A 204 1.94 14.76 16.14
CA LYS A 204 0.92 15.34 17.03
C LYS A 204 1.44 15.76 18.41
N GLY A 205 2.70 15.46 18.71
CA GLY A 205 3.31 15.78 20.00
C GLY A 205 2.70 15.02 21.20
N LYS A 206 2.14 13.81 20.96
CA LYS A 206 1.41 13.04 21.97
C LYS A 206 2.10 11.71 22.26
N ARG A 207 2.01 11.27 23.53
CA ARG A 207 2.42 9.94 23.95
C ARG A 207 1.23 8.98 23.87
N GLU A 208 1.44 7.83 23.26
CA GLU A 208 0.43 6.79 23.11
C GLU A 208 0.91 5.48 23.73
N ARG A 209 -0.01 4.68 24.23
CA ARG A 209 0.29 3.33 24.71
C ARG A 209 -0.15 2.31 23.66
N VAL A 210 0.76 1.46 23.24
CA VAL A 210 0.47 0.33 22.36
C VAL A 210 -0.13 -0.79 23.20
N GLY A 211 -1.41 -1.07 23.03
CA GLY A 211 -2.11 -2.11 23.75
C GLY A 211 -1.72 -3.49 23.25
N ARG A 212 -2.33 -3.93 22.19
CA ARG A 212 -2.07 -5.20 21.50
C ARG A 212 -1.54 -4.93 20.10
N MET A 213 -0.75 -5.85 19.60
CA MET A 213 -0.28 -5.85 18.21
C MET A 213 -0.67 -7.16 17.56
N VAL A 214 -1.01 -7.10 16.28
CA VAL A 214 -1.39 -8.26 15.48
C VAL A 214 -0.66 -8.26 14.15
N GLN A 215 -0.31 -9.43 13.67
CA GLN A 215 0.04 -9.69 12.30
C GLN A 215 -1.21 -10.09 11.53
N MET A 216 -1.40 -9.50 10.36
CA MET A 216 -2.60 -9.74 9.56
C MET A 216 -2.32 -10.74 8.44
N HIS A 217 -3.19 -11.73 8.31
CA HIS A 217 -3.21 -12.71 7.22
C HIS A 217 -4.57 -12.62 6.55
N ALA A 218 -4.69 -11.82 5.49
CA ALA A 218 -5.98 -11.45 4.90
C ALA A 218 -6.94 -10.87 5.97
N ASN A 219 -8.00 -11.59 6.34
CA ASN A 219 -8.94 -11.21 7.39
C ASN A 219 -8.62 -11.81 8.77
N ASP A 220 -7.66 -12.73 8.85
CA ASP A 220 -7.25 -13.35 10.08
C ASP A 220 -6.20 -12.51 10.82
N ARG A 221 -6.20 -12.61 12.14
CA ARG A 221 -5.34 -11.84 13.04
C ARG A 221 -4.59 -12.79 13.96
N GLU A 222 -3.27 -12.70 13.94
CA GLU A 222 -2.41 -13.40 14.88
C GLU A 222 -1.84 -12.39 15.87
N GLU A 223 -2.06 -12.62 17.17
CA GLU A 223 -1.52 -11.73 18.20
C GLU A 223 -0.03 -11.94 18.36
N ILE A 224 0.74 -10.84 18.28
CA ILE A 224 2.18 -10.83 18.41
C ILE A 224 2.62 -10.00 19.61
N LYS A 225 3.71 -10.41 20.26
CA LYS A 225 4.23 -9.76 21.47
C LYS A 225 5.20 -8.63 21.17
N GLU A 226 5.91 -8.72 20.06
CA GLU A 226 6.90 -7.73 19.62
C GLU A 226 6.94 -7.64 18.10
N VAL A 227 7.40 -6.50 17.61
CA VAL A 227 7.72 -6.23 16.20
C VAL A 227 9.11 -5.63 16.11
N ARG A 228 9.81 -5.91 15.03
CA ARG A 228 11.23 -5.58 14.82
C ARG A 228 11.42 -4.69 13.60
N ALA A 229 12.64 -4.17 13.46
CA ALA A 229 13.03 -3.41 12.28
C ALA A 229 12.75 -4.20 10.98
N GLY A 230 12.00 -3.57 10.06
CA GLY A 230 11.56 -4.19 8.80
C GLY A 230 10.18 -4.83 8.82
N ASP A 231 9.60 -5.09 10.00
CA ASP A 231 8.28 -5.70 10.12
C ASP A 231 7.15 -4.73 9.78
N ILE A 232 6.03 -5.31 9.37
CA ILE A 232 4.73 -4.65 9.25
C ILE A 232 3.77 -5.32 10.23
N ALA A 233 3.14 -4.52 11.08
CA ALA A 233 2.14 -5.00 12.03
C ALA A 233 0.99 -4.00 12.17
N ALA A 234 -0.11 -4.43 12.78
CA ALA A 234 -1.21 -3.56 13.16
C ALA A 234 -1.29 -3.41 14.69
N ALA A 235 -1.23 -2.18 15.18
CA ALA A 235 -1.47 -1.85 16.57
C ALA A 235 -2.97 -1.60 16.80
N ILE A 236 -3.49 -2.12 17.92
CA ILE A 236 -4.88 -1.97 18.32
C ILE A 236 -4.97 -0.95 19.44
N GLY A 237 -5.90 0.00 19.30
CA GLY A 237 -6.28 0.91 20.38
C GLY A 237 -5.44 2.18 20.50
N LEU A 238 -4.65 2.53 19.49
CA LEU A 238 -4.09 3.87 19.36
C LEU A 238 -5.22 4.87 19.06
N LYS A 239 -5.30 5.96 19.84
CA LYS A 239 -6.47 6.85 19.82
C LYS A 239 -6.31 8.04 18.87
N ASP A 240 -5.13 8.62 18.85
CA ASP A 240 -4.87 9.89 18.17
C ASP A 240 -3.96 9.72 16.93
N VAL A 241 -3.75 8.50 16.44
CA VAL A 241 -2.91 8.23 15.27
C VAL A 241 -3.72 8.33 13.99
N THR A 242 -3.14 8.98 12.98
CA THR A 242 -3.69 9.06 11.62
C THR A 242 -2.67 8.56 10.60
N THR A 243 -3.12 8.27 9.40
CA THR A 243 -2.24 7.85 8.29
C THR A 243 -1.18 8.92 8.02
N GLY A 244 0.09 8.51 7.94
CA GLY A 244 1.25 9.40 7.78
C GLY A 244 1.91 9.83 9.09
N ASP A 245 1.37 9.45 10.26
CA ASP A 245 1.99 9.79 11.55
C ASP A 245 3.23 8.93 11.80
N THR A 246 4.26 9.55 12.37
CA THR A 246 5.45 8.86 12.87
C THR A 246 5.30 8.47 14.32
N LEU A 247 5.53 7.21 14.63
CA LEU A 247 5.61 6.67 15.98
C LEU A 247 7.06 6.35 16.32
N CYS A 248 7.60 6.93 17.38
CA CYS A 248 9.00 6.73 17.75
C CYS A 248 9.19 6.55 19.25
N SER A 249 10.44 6.25 19.67
CA SER A 249 10.78 6.21 21.09
C SER A 249 10.63 7.61 21.71
N VAL A 250 10.25 7.64 22.99
CA VAL A 250 9.99 8.91 23.72
C VAL A 250 11.25 9.75 23.87
N GLU A 251 12.40 9.09 24.00
CA GLU A 251 13.70 9.70 24.23
C GLU A 251 14.41 10.17 22.95
N ASN A 252 14.13 9.48 21.82
CA ASN A 252 14.81 9.73 20.55
C ASN A 252 13.80 10.09 19.47
N LYS A 253 13.19 11.26 19.61
CA LYS A 253 12.14 11.73 18.73
C LYS A 253 12.65 12.03 17.33
N ILE A 254 11.92 11.57 16.34
CA ILE A 254 12.13 11.81 14.92
C ILE A 254 10.79 11.93 14.22
N VAL A 255 10.70 12.75 13.19
CA VAL A 255 9.61 12.77 12.23
C VAL A 255 10.15 12.19 10.95
N LEU A 256 9.67 11.02 10.56
CA LEU A 256 10.00 10.39 9.28
C LEU A 256 9.37 11.17 8.13
N GLU A 257 9.80 10.89 6.91
CA GLU A 257 9.23 11.51 5.72
C GLU A 257 7.70 11.43 5.74
N ARG A 258 7.06 12.59 5.54
CA ARG A 258 5.60 12.67 5.57
C ARG A 258 5.01 12.22 4.25
N MET A 259 3.92 11.46 4.34
CA MET A 259 3.09 11.18 3.18
C MET A 259 2.31 12.44 2.81
N GLU A 260 2.44 12.89 1.56
CA GLU A 260 1.64 13.99 1.02
C GLU A 260 0.37 13.44 0.38
N PHE A 261 -0.77 13.96 0.81
CA PHE A 261 -2.07 13.58 0.27
C PHE A 261 -2.64 14.74 -0.54
N PRO A 262 -3.18 14.48 -1.74
CA PRO A 262 -3.78 15.52 -2.55
C PRO A 262 -5.03 16.09 -1.87
N GLU A 263 -5.27 17.40 -2.07
CA GLU A 263 -6.48 18.03 -1.59
C GLU A 263 -7.71 17.57 -2.38
N PRO A 264 -8.88 17.44 -1.71
CA PRO A 264 -10.13 17.07 -2.37
C PRO A 264 -10.54 18.04 -3.46
N VAL A 265 -11.04 17.51 -4.58
CA VAL A 265 -11.41 18.33 -5.76
C VAL A 265 -12.92 18.54 -5.92
N ILE A 266 -13.76 17.70 -5.34
CA ILE A 266 -15.21 17.83 -5.39
C ILE A 266 -15.84 17.73 -4.01
N SER A 267 -17.04 18.32 -3.86
CA SER A 267 -17.79 18.27 -2.62
C SER A 267 -19.27 18.01 -2.87
N VAL A 268 -19.90 17.24 -1.99
CA VAL A 268 -21.35 17.00 -1.98
C VAL A 268 -21.90 17.18 -0.56
N ALA A 269 -23.18 17.55 -0.48
CA ALA A 269 -23.89 17.56 0.79
C ALA A 269 -24.47 16.20 1.09
N VAL A 270 -24.37 15.76 2.34
CA VAL A 270 -24.93 14.50 2.84
C VAL A 270 -25.90 14.81 3.96
N GLU A 271 -27.14 14.35 3.80
CA GLU A 271 -28.20 14.54 4.77
C GLU A 271 -28.73 13.17 5.26
N PRO A 272 -28.82 12.93 6.57
CA PRO A 272 -29.36 11.68 7.09
C PRO A 272 -30.84 11.55 6.73
N ARG A 273 -31.31 10.33 6.46
CA ARG A 273 -32.74 10.09 6.15
C ARG A 273 -33.63 10.12 7.38
N SER A 274 -33.06 9.85 8.55
CA SER A 274 -33.79 9.82 9.82
C SER A 274 -32.95 10.40 10.96
N VAL A 275 -33.61 10.75 12.07
CA VAL A 275 -32.94 11.26 13.28
C VAL A 275 -31.92 10.24 13.84
N PRO A 276 -32.24 8.93 13.95
CA PRO A 276 -31.25 7.93 14.36
C PRO A 276 -30.05 7.83 13.42
N ASP A 277 -30.22 8.11 12.14
CA ASP A 277 -29.11 8.09 11.17
C ASP A 277 -28.15 9.27 11.36
N GLN A 278 -28.59 10.38 11.94
CA GLN A 278 -27.76 11.57 12.15
C GLN A 278 -26.58 11.30 13.09
N GLU A 279 -26.82 10.64 14.23
CA GLU A 279 -25.75 10.29 15.17
C GLU A 279 -24.80 9.25 14.57
N LYS A 280 -25.35 8.21 13.95
CA LYS A 280 -24.56 7.16 13.27
C LYS A 280 -23.73 7.73 12.13
N MET A 281 -24.29 8.68 11.35
CA MET A 281 -23.60 9.33 10.25
C MET A 281 -22.37 10.08 10.74
N GLY A 282 -22.47 10.82 11.84
CA GLY A 282 -21.32 11.53 12.42
C GLY A 282 -20.19 10.57 12.81
N VAL A 283 -20.52 9.45 13.44
CA VAL A 283 -19.55 8.41 13.81
C VAL A 283 -18.94 7.75 12.57
N ALA A 284 -19.77 7.39 11.58
CA ALA A 284 -19.30 6.75 10.34
C ALA A 284 -18.34 7.65 9.55
N LEU A 285 -18.75 8.91 9.35
CA LEU A 285 -17.92 9.89 8.64
C LEU A 285 -16.61 10.19 9.37
N GLY A 286 -16.63 10.26 10.71
CA GLY A 286 -15.44 10.44 11.51
C GLY A 286 -14.42 9.28 11.34
N LYS A 287 -14.92 8.03 11.33
CA LYS A 287 -14.08 6.85 11.09
C LYS A 287 -13.53 6.80 9.66
N LEU A 288 -14.37 7.05 8.67
CA LEU A 288 -13.96 7.09 7.27
C LEU A 288 -12.91 8.17 7.00
N ALA A 289 -13.04 9.35 7.64
CA ALA A 289 -12.04 10.41 7.56
C ALA A 289 -10.71 10.08 8.28
N GLN A 290 -10.74 9.20 9.29
CA GLN A 290 -9.51 8.67 9.89
C GLN A 290 -8.78 7.69 8.97
N GLU A 291 -9.53 6.89 8.21
CA GLU A 291 -8.97 5.89 7.30
C GLU A 291 -8.39 6.53 6.04
N ASP A 292 -9.08 7.54 5.50
CA ASP A 292 -8.73 8.18 4.23
C ASP A 292 -8.34 9.65 4.43
N PRO A 293 -7.05 9.96 4.35
CA PRO A 293 -6.58 11.33 4.52
C PRO A 293 -6.93 12.27 3.36
N SER A 294 -7.39 11.76 2.20
CA SER A 294 -7.91 12.56 1.09
C SER A 294 -9.41 12.86 1.20
N PHE A 295 -10.08 12.26 2.17
CA PHE A 295 -11.48 12.50 2.48
C PHE A 295 -11.63 13.56 3.57
N ARG A 296 -12.46 14.57 3.34
CA ARG A 296 -12.73 15.65 4.29
C ARG A 296 -14.20 15.72 4.63
N VAL A 297 -14.48 16.02 5.88
CA VAL A 297 -15.84 16.24 6.39
C VAL A 297 -15.89 17.60 7.07
N ARG A 298 -16.87 18.43 6.74
CA ARG A 298 -17.12 19.69 7.43
C ARG A 298 -18.61 19.94 7.55
N THR A 299 -19.00 20.67 8.57
CA THR A 299 -20.35 21.22 8.69
C THR A 299 -20.32 22.66 8.19
N ASP A 300 -21.19 22.99 7.27
CA ASP A 300 -21.35 24.35 6.81
C ASP A 300 -22.15 25.16 7.85
N GLU A 301 -21.54 26.19 8.41
CA GLU A 301 -22.11 26.96 9.52
C GLU A 301 -23.36 27.78 9.13
N GLU A 302 -23.45 28.17 7.87
CA GLU A 302 -24.58 29.01 7.37
C GLU A 302 -25.81 28.17 6.99
N THR A 303 -25.56 27.01 6.37
CA THR A 303 -26.62 26.10 5.90
C THR A 303 -26.94 24.95 6.85
N GLY A 304 -26.07 24.67 7.80
CA GLY A 304 -26.15 23.53 8.70
C GLY A 304 -25.92 22.16 8.03
N GLN A 305 -25.58 22.16 6.74
CA GLN A 305 -25.36 20.92 5.99
C GLN A 305 -24.02 20.26 6.34
N THR A 306 -23.99 18.94 6.39
CA THR A 306 -22.74 18.17 6.39
C THR A 306 -22.23 18.05 4.96
N ILE A 307 -21.05 18.59 4.71
CA ILE A 307 -20.38 18.55 3.41
C ILE A 307 -19.24 17.55 3.50
N ILE A 308 -19.21 16.62 2.55
CA ILE A 308 -18.11 15.69 2.34
C ILE A 308 -17.37 16.07 1.07
N ALA A 309 -16.05 15.97 1.10
CA ALA A 309 -15.20 16.30 -0.04
C ALA A 309 -14.21 15.15 -0.30
N GLY A 310 -13.93 14.89 -1.57
CA GLY A 310 -13.08 13.78 -2.02
C GLY A 310 -12.47 14.02 -3.40
N MET A 311 -11.74 13.02 -3.88
CA MET A 311 -10.95 13.08 -5.10
C MET A 311 -11.77 12.99 -6.41
N GLY A 312 -13.04 12.59 -6.33
CA GLY A 312 -13.90 12.43 -7.49
C GLY A 312 -15.26 11.82 -7.12
N GLU A 313 -16.19 11.77 -8.08
CA GLU A 313 -17.55 11.25 -7.88
C GLU A 313 -17.50 9.80 -7.39
N LEU A 314 -16.73 8.93 -8.06
CA LEU A 314 -16.59 7.53 -7.67
C LEU A 314 -16.06 7.38 -6.24
N HIS A 315 -15.11 8.21 -5.82
CA HIS A 315 -14.59 8.21 -4.45
C HIS A 315 -15.71 8.49 -3.43
N LEU A 316 -16.49 9.53 -3.64
CA LEU A 316 -17.60 9.88 -2.74
C LEU A 316 -18.72 8.85 -2.78
N ASP A 317 -19.03 8.27 -3.92
CA ASP A 317 -20.01 7.18 -4.05
C ASP A 317 -19.60 5.95 -3.25
N ILE A 318 -18.30 5.58 -3.30
CA ILE A 318 -17.75 4.47 -2.49
C ILE A 318 -17.87 4.79 -0.99
N ILE A 319 -17.54 6.00 -0.57
CA ILE A 319 -17.68 6.43 0.84
C ILE A 319 -19.13 6.30 1.32
N VAL A 320 -20.09 6.75 0.52
CA VAL A 320 -21.52 6.65 0.85
C VAL A 320 -22.00 5.20 0.86
N ASP A 321 -21.54 4.38 -0.09
CA ASP A 321 -21.85 2.95 -0.09
C ASP A 321 -21.25 2.23 1.13
N ARG A 322 -20.05 2.58 1.55
CA ARG A 322 -19.43 2.10 2.80
C ARG A 322 -20.23 2.52 4.04
N MET A 323 -20.72 3.76 4.10
CA MET A 323 -21.59 4.21 5.18
C MET A 323 -22.82 3.30 5.31
N ARG A 324 -23.44 2.94 4.19
CA ARG A 324 -24.60 2.05 4.18
C ARG A 324 -24.24 0.61 4.58
N ARG A 325 -23.20 0.04 3.98
CA ARG A 325 -22.84 -1.39 4.17
C ARG A 325 -22.17 -1.66 5.53
N GLU A 326 -21.26 -0.79 5.96
CA GLU A 326 -20.43 -1.04 7.14
C GLU A 326 -21.04 -0.43 8.41
N PHE A 327 -21.76 0.69 8.30
CA PHE A 327 -22.30 1.42 9.44
C PHE A 327 -23.83 1.42 9.51
N SER A 328 -24.51 0.84 8.53
CA SER A 328 -25.99 0.83 8.44
C SER A 328 -26.59 2.24 8.54
N VAL A 329 -25.99 3.19 7.81
CA VAL A 329 -26.46 4.59 7.73
C VAL A 329 -26.99 4.87 6.34
N GLU A 330 -28.24 5.32 6.28
CA GLU A 330 -28.84 5.81 5.04
C GLU A 330 -28.80 7.34 4.97
N ALA A 331 -28.28 7.86 3.86
CA ALA A 331 -28.15 9.28 3.63
C ALA A 331 -28.62 9.67 2.21
N ASN A 332 -29.10 10.87 2.08
CA ASN A 332 -29.36 11.51 0.79
C ASN A 332 -28.14 12.34 0.39
N ILE A 333 -27.76 12.24 -0.89
CA ILE A 333 -26.66 13.01 -1.46
C ILE A 333 -27.24 14.11 -2.32
N GLY A 334 -26.70 15.31 -2.20
CA GLY A 334 -27.13 16.45 -2.98
C GLY A 334 -26.03 17.47 -3.23
N LYS A 335 -26.34 18.47 -4.01
CA LYS A 335 -25.45 19.63 -4.18
C LYS A 335 -25.47 20.48 -2.90
N PRO A 336 -24.31 21.02 -2.47
CA PRO A 336 -24.27 21.97 -1.37
C PRO A 336 -25.20 23.18 -1.65
N ARG A 337 -25.92 23.61 -0.61
CA ARG A 337 -26.76 24.82 -0.73
C ARG A 337 -25.88 26.05 -0.80
N VAL A 338 -26.29 27.00 -1.61
CA VAL A 338 -25.64 28.31 -1.70
C VAL A 338 -26.22 29.22 -0.64
N ALA A 339 -25.37 29.70 0.27
CA ALA A 339 -25.78 30.74 1.23
C ALA A 339 -25.74 32.11 0.56
N TYR A 340 -26.90 32.74 0.47
CA TYR A 340 -27.00 34.08 -0.07
C TYR A 340 -26.82 35.11 1.04
N ARG A 341 -25.95 36.09 0.81
CA ARG A 341 -25.78 37.24 1.71
C ARG A 341 -26.36 38.49 1.06
N GLU A 342 -27.15 39.20 1.83
CA GLU A 342 -27.71 40.48 1.42
C GLU A 342 -26.87 41.64 1.93
N LYS A 343 -26.75 42.69 1.13
CA LYS A 343 -26.08 43.94 1.50
C LYS A 343 -27.02 45.12 1.20
N ILE A 344 -27.27 45.94 2.21
CA ILE A 344 -28.00 47.21 2.04
C ILE A 344 -27.13 48.14 1.20
N ARG A 345 -27.67 48.60 0.05
CA ARG A 345 -26.96 49.48 -0.89
C ARG A 345 -27.32 50.95 -0.75
N ALA A 346 -28.42 51.25 -0.05
CA ALA A 346 -28.89 52.63 0.15
C ALA A 346 -29.46 52.76 1.56
N THR A 347 -29.36 53.97 2.13
CA THR A 347 -30.03 54.30 3.38
C THR A 347 -31.53 54.49 3.11
N VAL A 348 -32.35 53.78 3.85
CA VAL A 348 -33.83 53.89 3.75
C VAL A 348 -34.39 54.06 5.14
N ASP A 349 -35.25 55.07 5.32
CA ASP A 349 -36.00 55.28 6.54
C ASP A 349 -37.32 54.48 6.47
N ALA A 350 -37.54 53.59 7.44
CA ALA A 350 -38.75 52.78 7.54
C ALA A 350 -39.33 52.86 8.95
N ASN A 351 -40.65 53.09 9.02
CA ASN A 351 -41.39 53.06 10.29
C ASN A 351 -42.18 51.76 10.39
N HIS A 352 -41.92 50.99 11.44
CA HIS A 352 -42.64 49.77 11.72
C HIS A 352 -43.26 49.81 13.11
N LYS A 353 -44.55 49.52 13.21
CA LYS A 353 -45.27 49.43 14.47
C LYS A 353 -45.26 47.93 14.92
N PHE A 354 -44.48 47.61 15.93
CA PHE A 354 -44.49 46.29 16.56
C PHE A 354 -45.62 46.23 17.59
N VAL A 355 -46.59 45.33 17.37
CA VAL A 355 -47.69 45.08 18.33
C VAL A 355 -47.49 43.64 18.85
N ARG A 356 -47.22 43.52 20.15
CA ARG A 356 -47.19 42.23 20.88
C ARG A 356 -48.53 42.05 21.58
N GLN A 357 -49.23 40.97 21.29
CA GLN A 357 -50.37 40.52 22.05
C GLN A 357 -49.93 39.85 23.35
#